data_501d4067ed89a33d377ef4b97373b26e
#
_entry.id   501d4067ed89a33d377ef4b97373b26e
#
_cell.length_a   1.000
_cell.length_b   1.000
_cell.length_c   1.000
_cell.angle_alpha   90.00
_cell.angle_beta   90.00
_cell.angle_gamma   90.00
#
_symmetry.space_group_name_H-M   'P 1'
#
loop_
_entity.id
_entity.type
_entity.pdbx_description
1 polymer ?
#
loop_
_entity_poly.entity_id
_entity_poly.type
_entity_poly.pdbx_seq_one_letter_code
_entity_poly.pdbx_strand_id
1 'polypeptide(L)'
;PDIRFFHATGINQSKNLATYFGRIYQFRYLSGIVAGLQTETNEIGYVAAFPISEVNRGINAFTLGVRSVNKEAKVYVSWTDSWNDDRAAEEAANTLLEKHNIDVLTMHTDSVRPLEIAEKEGVMSIGYNVDNSKNYPETYLTAAVWDWADFYTPNILKCLQGKIEGNHYWEGVETGIVSLAPFTDNVN
;
A
#
# COMPACT_ATOMS: atom_id res chain seq x y z
N PRO A 1 28.09 13.08 -17.82
CA PRO A 1 28.11 13.51 -16.43
C PRO A 1 28.37 12.30 -15.54
N ASP A 2 29.18 12.49 -14.50
CA ASP A 2 29.59 11.42 -13.58
C ASP A 2 28.50 11.13 -12.53
N ILE A 3 27.45 11.95 -12.50
CA ILE A 3 26.32 11.81 -11.56
C ILE A 3 25.23 10.98 -12.22
N ARG A 4 24.68 10.02 -11.48
CA ARG A 4 23.52 9.23 -11.84
C ARG A 4 22.35 9.57 -10.94
N PHE A 5 21.16 9.62 -11.51
CA PHE A 5 19.91 9.90 -10.80
C PHE A 5 18.97 8.71 -10.90
N PHE A 6 18.33 8.38 -9.79
CA PHE A 6 17.21 7.44 -9.72
C PHE A 6 15.99 8.19 -9.22
N HIS A 7 14.95 8.25 -10.03
CA HIS A 7 13.72 8.97 -9.71
C HIS A 7 12.61 7.95 -9.39
N ALA A 8 12.26 7.86 -8.12
CA ALA A 8 11.11 7.06 -7.68
C ALA A 8 9.84 7.63 -8.32
N THR A 9 8.98 6.78 -8.86
CA THR A 9 7.71 7.16 -9.53
C THR A 9 7.86 8.11 -10.73
N GLY A 10 9.09 8.37 -11.18
CA GLY A 10 9.37 9.25 -12.31
C GLY A 10 8.93 8.66 -13.65
N ILE A 11 8.64 9.54 -14.61
CA ILE A 11 8.25 9.16 -15.99
C ILE A 11 9.30 9.56 -17.02
N ASN A 12 10.13 10.54 -16.71
CA ASN A 12 11.16 11.04 -17.63
C ASN A 12 12.47 10.27 -17.42
N GLN A 13 13.13 9.93 -18.53
CA GLN A 13 14.41 9.22 -18.54
C GLN A 13 15.44 10.00 -19.36
N SER A 14 16.72 9.81 -19.04
CA SER A 14 17.85 10.27 -19.83
C SER A 14 19.03 9.33 -19.63
N LYS A 15 20.15 9.56 -20.35
CA LYS A 15 21.36 8.73 -20.25
C LYS A 15 21.86 8.55 -18.81
N ASN A 16 21.62 9.52 -17.93
CA ASN A 16 22.04 9.49 -16.53
C ASN A 16 20.88 9.56 -15.52
N LEU A 17 19.62 9.45 -15.99
CA LEU A 17 18.42 9.44 -15.16
C LEU A 17 17.61 8.18 -15.44
N ALA A 18 17.56 7.30 -14.47
CA ALA A 18 16.67 6.15 -14.43
C ALA A 18 15.42 6.45 -13.60
N THR A 19 14.33 5.80 -13.94
CA THR A 19 13.09 5.84 -13.13
C THR A 19 12.85 4.46 -12.54
N TYR A 20 12.27 4.41 -11.35
CA TYR A 20 11.96 3.15 -10.69
C TYR A 20 10.68 3.23 -9.88
N PHE A 21 9.98 2.12 -9.84
CA PHE A 21 8.86 1.87 -8.94
C PHE A 21 8.55 0.36 -8.92
N GLY A 22 7.65 -0.07 -8.04
CA GLY A 22 7.27 -1.48 -7.93
C GLY A 22 5.78 -1.72 -8.15
N ARG A 23 5.45 -2.97 -8.46
CA ARG A 23 4.08 -3.44 -8.66
C ARG A 23 3.41 -3.78 -7.33
N ILE A 24 3.36 -2.84 -6.40
CA ILE A 24 2.79 -3.07 -5.06
C ILE A 24 1.31 -3.51 -5.12
N TYR A 25 0.61 -3.21 -6.22
CA TYR A 25 -0.76 -3.65 -6.44
C TYR A 25 -0.91 -5.19 -6.42
N GLN A 26 0.17 -5.96 -6.69
CA GLN A 26 0.15 -7.41 -6.57
C GLN A 26 -0.12 -7.82 -5.12
N PHE A 27 0.52 -7.15 -4.16
CA PHE A 27 0.29 -7.39 -2.73
C PHE A 27 -0.95 -6.68 -2.20
N ARG A 28 -1.44 -5.64 -2.88
CA ARG A 28 -2.79 -5.11 -2.63
C ARG A 28 -3.87 -6.14 -2.95
N TYR A 29 -3.70 -6.94 -4.00
CA TYR A 29 -4.60 -8.05 -4.30
C TYR A 29 -4.60 -9.08 -3.16
N LEU A 30 -3.43 -9.48 -2.68
CA LEU A 30 -3.31 -10.47 -1.59
C LEU A 30 -3.88 -9.90 -0.27
N SER A 31 -3.59 -8.65 0.06
CA SER A 31 -4.19 -8.01 1.24
C SER A 31 -5.71 -7.84 1.11
N GLY A 32 -6.22 -7.71 -0.11
CA GLY A 32 -7.66 -7.77 -0.38
C GLY A 32 -8.27 -9.13 -0.10
N ILE A 33 -7.56 -10.23 -0.40
CA ILE A 33 -8.00 -11.58 -0.01
C ILE A 33 -8.13 -11.67 1.52
N VAL A 34 -7.13 -11.19 2.26
CA VAL A 34 -7.16 -11.16 3.73
C VAL A 34 -8.38 -10.37 4.23
N ALA A 35 -8.61 -9.16 3.70
CA ALA A 35 -9.77 -8.34 4.07
C ALA A 35 -11.10 -9.04 3.77
N GLY A 36 -11.21 -9.69 2.61
CA GLY A 36 -12.42 -10.40 2.20
C GLY A 36 -12.75 -11.63 3.04
N LEU A 37 -11.73 -12.31 3.56
CA LEU A 37 -11.88 -13.44 4.50
C LEU A 37 -12.19 -12.96 5.93
N GLN A 38 -11.62 -11.82 6.33
CA GLN A 38 -11.72 -11.29 7.68
C GLN A 38 -13.05 -10.57 7.95
N THR A 39 -13.63 -9.88 6.94
CA THR A 39 -14.86 -9.10 7.14
C THR A 39 -16.06 -9.98 7.48
N GLU A 40 -16.79 -9.61 8.53
CA GLU A 40 -18.06 -10.20 8.94
C GLU A 40 -19.27 -9.38 8.44
N THR A 41 -19.09 -8.05 8.28
CA THR A 41 -20.14 -7.13 7.84
C THR A 41 -20.28 -7.05 6.33
N ASN A 42 -19.30 -7.53 5.57
CA ASN A 42 -19.16 -7.33 4.13
C ASN A 42 -18.94 -5.86 3.73
N GLU A 43 -18.53 -5.00 4.65
CA GLU A 43 -18.26 -3.57 4.41
C GLU A 43 -16.82 -3.22 4.81
N ILE A 44 -16.01 -2.89 3.82
CA ILE A 44 -14.56 -2.64 3.96
C ILE A 44 -14.30 -1.19 3.60
N GLY A 45 -13.57 -0.47 4.47
CA GLY A 45 -13.14 0.91 4.24
C GLY A 45 -11.78 1.00 3.57
N TYR A 46 -11.60 1.96 2.68
CA TYR A 46 -10.34 2.25 1.99
C TYR A 46 -10.07 3.76 2.00
N VAL A 47 -9.11 4.20 2.81
CA VAL A 47 -8.63 5.60 2.82
C VAL A 47 -7.58 5.76 1.74
N ALA A 48 -7.78 6.66 0.78
CA ALA A 48 -6.94 6.82 -0.40
C ALA A 48 -6.46 8.26 -0.59
N ALA A 49 -5.19 8.44 -1.03
CA ALA A 49 -4.60 9.76 -1.19
C ALA A 49 -5.19 10.56 -2.37
N PHE A 50 -4.93 10.14 -3.60
CA PHE A 50 -5.37 10.85 -4.82
C PHE A 50 -5.95 9.89 -5.86
N PRO A 51 -6.91 10.34 -6.69
CA PRO A 51 -7.49 9.51 -7.76
C PRO A 51 -6.57 9.40 -8.99
N ILE A 52 -5.30 9.05 -8.77
CA ILE A 52 -4.29 8.84 -9.82
C ILE A 52 -4.18 7.36 -10.21
N SER A 53 -3.53 7.07 -11.32
CA SER A 53 -3.42 5.72 -11.88
C SER A 53 -2.84 4.69 -10.92
N GLU A 54 -1.86 5.08 -10.10
CA GLU A 54 -1.24 4.21 -9.10
C GLU A 54 -2.24 3.79 -8.02
N VAL A 55 -2.90 4.77 -7.40
CA VAL A 55 -3.85 4.55 -6.31
C VAL A 55 -5.07 3.78 -6.82
N ASN A 56 -5.62 4.17 -7.99
CA ASN A 56 -6.74 3.45 -8.61
C ASN A 56 -6.38 1.98 -8.92
N ARG A 57 -5.15 1.71 -9.35
CA ARG A 57 -4.66 0.34 -9.57
C ARG A 57 -4.62 -0.45 -8.25
N GLY A 58 -4.15 0.20 -7.17
CA GLY A 58 -4.15 -0.39 -5.82
C GLY A 58 -5.56 -0.73 -5.33
N ILE A 59 -6.51 0.20 -5.45
CA ILE A 59 -7.93 0.00 -5.10
C ILE A 59 -8.53 -1.15 -5.91
N ASN A 60 -8.31 -1.15 -7.22
CA ASN A 60 -8.85 -2.19 -8.10
C ASN A 60 -8.29 -3.57 -7.76
N ALA A 61 -6.98 -3.68 -7.54
CA ALA A 61 -6.34 -4.94 -7.17
C ALA A 61 -6.85 -5.45 -5.82
N PHE A 62 -6.92 -4.58 -4.82
CA PHE A 62 -7.49 -4.90 -3.50
C PHE A 62 -8.94 -5.39 -3.63
N THR A 63 -9.80 -4.64 -4.33
CA THR A 63 -11.20 -5.01 -4.53
C THR A 63 -11.36 -6.33 -5.27
N LEU A 64 -10.51 -6.62 -6.27
CA LEU A 64 -10.48 -7.90 -6.95
C LEU A 64 -10.07 -9.04 -5.99
N GLY A 65 -9.10 -8.79 -5.11
CA GLY A 65 -8.72 -9.72 -4.05
C GLY A 65 -9.88 -10.04 -3.11
N VAL A 66 -10.54 -9.00 -2.59
CA VAL A 66 -11.76 -9.14 -1.76
C VAL A 66 -12.81 -10.01 -2.48
N ARG A 67 -13.15 -9.65 -3.71
CA ARG A 67 -14.20 -10.35 -4.48
C ARG A 67 -13.86 -11.76 -4.89
N SER A 68 -12.58 -12.12 -4.91
CA SER A 68 -12.15 -13.48 -5.23
C SER A 68 -12.57 -14.49 -4.15
N VAL A 69 -12.73 -14.03 -2.91
CA VAL A 69 -13.11 -14.86 -1.75
C VAL A 69 -14.47 -14.49 -1.15
N ASN A 70 -14.90 -13.23 -1.32
CA ASN A 70 -16.16 -12.73 -0.79
C ASN A 70 -16.85 -11.81 -1.82
N LYS A 71 -17.82 -12.37 -2.57
CA LYS A 71 -18.53 -11.65 -3.64
C LYS A 71 -19.52 -10.60 -3.13
N GLU A 72 -19.99 -10.74 -1.89
CA GLU A 72 -20.95 -9.83 -1.27
C GLU A 72 -20.28 -8.59 -0.68
N ALA A 73 -18.95 -8.67 -0.40
CA ALA A 73 -18.24 -7.58 0.22
C ALA A 73 -18.11 -6.37 -0.71
N LYS A 74 -18.26 -5.20 -0.12
CA LYS A 74 -18.13 -3.88 -0.76
C LYS A 74 -16.93 -3.14 -0.20
N VAL A 75 -16.19 -2.46 -1.06
CA VAL A 75 -15.08 -1.59 -0.69
C VAL A 75 -15.52 -0.15 -0.89
N TYR A 76 -15.61 0.60 0.21
CA TYR A 76 -15.95 2.02 0.23
C TYR A 76 -14.67 2.84 0.28
N VAL A 77 -14.54 3.83 -0.60
CA VAL A 77 -13.32 4.65 -0.72
C VAL A 77 -13.59 6.07 -0.26
N SER A 78 -12.74 6.59 0.61
CA SER A 78 -12.71 8.01 1.00
C SER A 78 -11.37 8.61 0.61
N TRP A 79 -11.40 9.78 -0.07
CA TRP A 79 -10.22 10.46 -0.58
C TRP A 79 -9.75 11.54 0.39
N THR A 80 -8.44 11.63 0.59
CA THR A 80 -7.81 12.66 1.44
C THR A 80 -7.29 13.85 0.64
N ASP A 81 -7.14 13.70 -0.68
CA ASP A 81 -6.48 14.67 -1.57
C ASP A 81 -5.08 15.09 -1.09
N SER A 82 -4.44 14.21 -0.31
CA SER A 82 -3.09 14.38 0.23
C SER A 82 -2.44 13.03 0.51
N TRP A 83 -1.11 12.96 0.44
CA TRP A 83 -0.35 11.78 0.87
C TRP A 83 -0.15 11.74 2.39
N ASN A 84 0.05 12.89 3.03
CA ASN A 84 0.56 12.98 4.40
C ASN A 84 -0.19 14.00 5.30
N ASP A 85 -1.40 14.39 4.92
CA ASP A 85 -2.24 15.23 5.79
C ASP A 85 -2.98 14.34 6.80
N ASP A 86 -2.50 14.37 8.04
CA ASP A 86 -3.04 13.58 9.15
C ASP A 86 -4.51 13.91 9.41
N ARG A 87 -4.90 15.18 9.32
CA ARG A 87 -6.28 15.61 9.55
C ARG A 87 -7.21 15.08 8.46
N ALA A 88 -6.81 15.20 7.19
CA ALA A 88 -7.60 14.69 6.08
C ALA A 88 -7.73 13.16 6.14
N ALA A 89 -6.67 12.45 6.56
CA ALA A 89 -6.70 11.01 6.73
C ALA A 89 -7.63 10.57 7.88
N GLU A 90 -7.62 11.31 8.99
CA GLU A 90 -8.51 11.12 10.13
C GLU A 90 -9.98 11.36 9.73
N GLU A 91 -10.28 12.49 9.07
CA GLU A 91 -11.62 12.82 8.57
C GLU A 91 -12.14 11.76 7.57
N ALA A 92 -11.28 11.27 6.69
CA ALA A 92 -11.63 10.23 5.72
C ALA A 92 -11.96 8.89 6.41
N ALA A 93 -11.16 8.46 7.39
CA ALA A 93 -11.39 7.23 8.14
C ALA A 93 -12.69 7.32 8.98
N ASN A 94 -12.87 8.40 9.74
CA ASN A 94 -14.08 8.62 10.53
C ASN A 94 -15.34 8.67 9.64
N THR A 95 -15.26 9.33 8.47
CA THR A 95 -16.37 9.39 7.51
C THR A 95 -16.79 7.99 7.05
N LEU A 96 -15.85 7.09 6.82
CA LEU A 96 -16.14 5.69 6.45
C LEU A 96 -16.85 4.96 7.58
N LEU A 97 -16.33 5.06 8.81
CA LEU A 97 -16.90 4.39 9.98
C LEU A 97 -18.29 4.93 10.36
N GLU A 98 -18.51 6.24 10.19
CA GLU A 98 -19.82 6.87 10.49
C GLU A 98 -20.92 6.52 9.47
N LYS A 99 -20.55 6.37 8.20
CA LYS A 99 -21.52 6.16 7.11
C LYS A 99 -21.78 4.71 6.78
N HIS A 100 -20.89 3.83 7.19
CA HIS A 100 -20.90 2.41 6.84
C HIS A 100 -20.55 1.55 8.05
N ASN A 101 -20.97 0.29 8.02
CA ASN A 101 -20.69 -0.68 9.07
C ASN A 101 -19.32 -1.36 8.80
N ILE A 102 -18.25 -0.55 8.72
CA ILE A 102 -16.90 -1.00 8.40
C ILE A 102 -16.33 -1.82 9.55
N ASP A 103 -15.84 -3.02 9.26
CA ASP A 103 -15.13 -3.88 10.20
C ASP A 103 -13.68 -4.20 9.76
N VAL A 104 -13.32 -3.82 8.53
CA VAL A 104 -11.94 -3.84 8.04
C VAL A 104 -11.62 -2.51 7.37
N LEU A 105 -10.56 -1.83 7.81
CA LEU A 105 -10.09 -0.57 7.27
C LEU A 105 -8.70 -0.73 6.65
N THR A 106 -8.50 -0.26 5.43
CA THR A 106 -7.19 -0.18 4.79
C THR A 106 -6.87 1.23 4.34
N MET A 107 -5.59 1.47 4.07
CA MET A 107 -5.10 2.77 3.67
C MET A 107 -4.19 2.71 2.43
N HIS A 108 -4.13 3.80 1.68
CA HIS A 108 -3.20 4.08 0.59
C HIS A 108 -2.80 5.56 0.67
N THR A 109 -2.21 5.92 1.79
CA THR A 109 -1.70 7.24 2.17
C THR A 109 -0.47 7.03 3.06
N ASP A 110 0.37 8.05 3.23
CA ASP A 110 1.54 7.97 4.11
C ASP A 110 1.22 8.30 5.57
N SER A 111 0.04 8.88 5.83
CA SER A 111 -0.46 9.09 7.19
C SER A 111 -0.91 7.77 7.82
N VAL A 112 -0.50 7.51 9.05
CA VAL A 112 -0.90 6.33 9.83
C VAL A 112 -2.22 6.52 10.60
N ARG A 113 -2.85 7.67 10.51
CA ARG A 113 -4.10 7.97 11.22
C ARG A 113 -5.22 6.96 11.00
N PRO A 114 -5.43 6.39 9.80
CA PRO A 114 -6.44 5.35 9.62
C PRO A 114 -6.17 4.10 10.49
N LEU A 115 -4.90 3.74 10.73
CA LEU A 115 -4.54 2.62 11.60
C LEU A 115 -4.78 2.94 13.08
N GLU A 116 -4.45 4.17 13.50
CA GLU A 116 -4.71 4.63 14.87
C GLU A 116 -6.21 4.62 15.20
N ILE A 117 -7.03 5.06 14.25
CA ILE A 117 -8.49 5.05 14.39
C ILE A 117 -9.01 3.62 14.45
N ALA A 118 -8.54 2.75 13.55
CA ALA A 118 -8.93 1.34 13.54
C ALA A 118 -8.63 0.66 14.88
N GLU A 119 -7.41 0.88 15.42
CA GLU A 119 -7.00 0.34 16.72
C GLU A 119 -7.90 0.85 17.86
N LYS A 120 -8.21 2.14 17.86
CA LYS A 120 -9.06 2.76 18.88
C LYS A 120 -10.51 2.26 18.83
N GLU A 121 -11.05 2.08 17.65
CA GLU A 121 -12.45 1.68 17.43
C GLU A 121 -12.63 0.14 17.37
N GLY A 122 -11.54 -0.64 17.48
CA GLY A 122 -11.57 -2.11 17.43
C GLY A 122 -11.90 -2.66 16.03
N VAL A 123 -11.58 -1.92 14.98
CA VAL A 123 -11.78 -2.28 13.57
C VAL A 123 -10.50 -2.90 13.03
N MET A 124 -10.57 -4.05 12.37
CA MET A 124 -9.39 -4.69 11.78
C MET A 124 -8.73 -3.79 10.76
N SER A 125 -7.40 -3.81 10.69
CA SER A 125 -6.66 -2.88 9.84
C SER A 125 -5.63 -3.55 8.95
N ILE A 126 -5.43 -2.97 7.75
CA ILE A 126 -4.40 -3.37 6.79
C ILE A 126 -3.57 -2.16 6.40
N GLY A 127 -2.27 -2.25 6.64
CA GLY A 127 -1.33 -1.16 6.40
C GLY A 127 -0.85 -1.03 4.95
N TYR A 128 0.04 -0.05 4.75
CA TYR A 128 0.66 0.29 3.48
C TYR A 128 2.08 0.82 3.70
N ASN A 129 2.97 0.59 2.74
CA ASN A 129 4.37 1.00 2.69
C ASN A 129 5.29 0.26 3.68
N VAL A 130 4.93 0.20 4.95
CA VAL A 130 5.74 -0.38 6.03
C VAL A 130 4.88 -1.23 6.95
N ASP A 131 5.51 -2.15 7.65
CA ASP A 131 4.85 -2.95 8.69
C ASP A 131 4.71 -2.13 9.99
N ASN A 132 3.47 -1.91 10.40
CA ASN A 132 3.11 -1.20 11.63
C ASN A 132 2.52 -2.12 12.72
N SER A 133 2.63 -3.44 12.59
CA SER A 133 2.02 -4.42 13.49
C SER A 133 2.37 -4.21 14.97
N LYS A 134 3.59 -3.74 15.27
CA LYS A 134 4.04 -3.45 16.64
C LYS A 134 3.35 -2.23 17.27
N ASN A 135 2.85 -1.31 16.45
CA ASN A 135 2.20 -0.09 16.92
C ASN A 135 0.69 -0.28 17.11
N TYR A 136 0.11 -1.24 16.38
CA TYR A 136 -1.34 -1.51 16.37
C TYR A 136 -1.61 -3.01 16.56
N PRO A 137 -1.26 -3.58 17.73
CA PRO A 137 -1.24 -5.02 17.94
C PRO A 137 -2.63 -5.66 18.02
N GLU A 138 -3.68 -4.89 18.34
CA GLU A 138 -5.01 -5.45 18.60
C GLU A 138 -5.84 -5.62 17.31
N THR A 139 -5.53 -4.84 16.26
CA THR A 139 -6.36 -4.81 15.04
C THR A 139 -5.60 -5.06 13.74
N TYR A 140 -4.27 -4.92 13.77
CA TYR A 140 -3.48 -5.02 12.55
C TYR A 140 -3.44 -6.45 12.01
N LEU A 141 -3.68 -6.61 10.70
CA LEU A 141 -3.65 -7.91 10.03
C LEU A 141 -2.33 -8.15 9.29
N THR A 142 -1.99 -7.23 8.41
CA THR A 142 -0.82 -7.27 7.51
C THR A 142 -0.67 -5.93 6.79
N ALA A 143 0.31 -5.83 5.87
CA ALA A 143 0.47 -4.69 4.96
C ALA A 143 1.08 -5.11 3.62
N ALA A 144 0.76 -4.38 2.55
CA ALA A 144 1.58 -4.37 1.35
C ALA A 144 2.79 -3.46 1.59
N VAL A 145 4.00 -4.01 1.55
CA VAL A 145 5.24 -3.32 1.94
C VAL A 145 6.30 -3.35 0.85
N TRP A 146 7.27 -2.44 0.96
CA TRP A 146 8.43 -2.31 0.08
C TRP A 146 9.67 -2.89 0.71
N ASP A 147 10.50 -3.58 -0.07
CA ASP A 147 11.91 -3.86 0.22
C ASP A 147 12.80 -3.14 -0.80
N TRP A 148 13.17 -1.92 -0.49
CA TRP A 148 14.03 -1.10 -1.33
C TRP A 148 15.50 -1.55 -1.32
N ALA A 149 15.93 -2.36 -0.35
CA ALA A 149 17.30 -2.85 -0.26
C ALA A 149 17.66 -3.71 -1.47
N ASP A 150 16.73 -4.56 -1.92
CA ASP A 150 16.89 -5.42 -3.09
C ASP A 150 17.04 -4.63 -4.40
N PHE A 151 16.48 -3.41 -4.45
CA PHE A 151 16.70 -2.51 -5.58
C PHE A 151 17.97 -1.67 -5.44
N TYR A 152 18.17 -1.03 -4.28
CA TYR A 152 19.28 -0.06 -4.14
C TYR A 152 20.64 -0.73 -4.15
N THR A 153 20.84 -1.83 -3.43
CA THR A 153 22.13 -2.47 -3.28
C THR A 153 22.79 -2.84 -4.62
N PRO A 154 22.14 -3.61 -5.52
CA PRO A 154 22.75 -3.96 -6.80
C PRO A 154 22.92 -2.75 -7.73
N ASN A 155 22.02 -1.77 -7.68
CA ASN A 155 22.11 -0.59 -8.54
C ASN A 155 23.21 0.37 -8.09
N ILE A 156 23.47 0.52 -6.79
CA ILE A 156 24.63 1.27 -6.28
C ILE A 156 25.93 0.60 -6.74
N LEU A 157 26.05 -0.72 -6.64
CA LEU A 157 27.21 -1.46 -7.13
C LEU A 157 27.44 -1.28 -8.64
N LYS A 158 26.38 -1.33 -9.46
CA LYS A 158 26.45 -1.03 -10.90
C LYS A 158 26.89 0.40 -11.16
N CYS A 159 26.42 1.35 -10.34
CA CYS A 159 26.80 2.76 -10.42
C CYS A 159 28.32 2.94 -10.22
N LEU A 160 28.86 2.33 -9.17
CA LEU A 160 30.30 2.36 -8.86
C LEU A 160 31.15 1.75 -9.99
N GLN A 161 30.60 0.80 -10.74
CA GLN A 161 31.26 0.16 -11.89
C GLN A 161 31.07 0.93 -13.21
N GLY A 162 30.35 2.06 -13.20
CA GLY A 162 30.02 2.83 -14.40
C GLY A 162 29.05 2.13 -15.36
N LYS A 163 28.32 1.11 -14.89
CA LYS A 163 27.42 0.25 -15.69
C LYS A 163 25.95 0.67 -15.67
N ILE A 164 25.61 1.80 -15.05
CA ILE A 164 24.24 2.29 -15.01
C ILE A 164 23.93 3.07 -16.30
N GLU A 165 22.85 2.66 -16.95
CA GLU A 165 22.17 3.39 -18.00
C GLU A 165 20.81 3.86 -17.55
N GLY A 166 20.26 4.90 -18.21
CA GLY A 166 18.93 5.40 -17.91
C GLY A 166 17.86 4.39 -18.33
N ASN A 167 17.35 3.61 -17.37
CA ASN A 167 16.33 2.59 -17.55
C ASN A 167 15.05 2.94 -16.78
N HIS A 168 13.98 2.27 -17.15
CA HIS A 168 12.74 2.26 -16.39
C HIS A 168 12.61 0.91 -15.68
N TYR A 169 12.73 0.94 -14.35
CA TYR A 169 12.56 -0.23 -13.51
C TYR A 169 11.12 -0.29 -13.01
N TRP A 170 10.39 -1.33 -13.44
CA TRP A 170 9.01 -1.60 -13.06
C TRP A 170 8.90 -3.07 -12.63
N GLU A 171 9.28 -3.33 -11.38
CA GLU A 171 9.49 -4.67 -10.86
C GLU A 171 8.37 -5.04 -9.88
N GLY A 172 8.26 -6.31 -9.53
CA GLY A 172 7.20 -6.83 -8.67
C GLY A 172 7.69 -7.96 -7.77
N VAL A 173 6.81 -8.91 -7.49
CA VAL A 173 7.07 -10.05 -6.61
C VAL A 173 8.30 -10.85 -7.02
N GLU A 174 8.58 -10.91 -8.32
CA GLU A 174 9.69 -11.66 -8.91
C GLU A 174 11.08 -11.15 -8.48
N THR A 175 11.18 -9.92 -8.02
CA THR A 175 12.44 -9.30 -7.57
C THR A 175 12.52 -9.09 -6.06
N GLY A 176 11.43 -9.35 -5.33
CA GLY A 176 11.39 -9.13 -3.89
C GLY A 176 11.15 -7.67 -3.47
N ILE A 177 11.12 -6.70 -4.41
CA ILE A 177 10.97 -5.26 -4.11
C ILE A 177 9.64 -4.93 -3.42
N VAL A 178 8.65 -5.79 -3.57
CA VAL A 178 7.35 -5.69 -2.92
C VAL A 178 7.02 -7.02 -2.25
N SER A 179 6.38 -6.95 -1.08
CA SER A 179 5.99 -8.13 -0.32
C SER A 179 4.73 -7.87 0.53
N LEU A 180 4.25 -8.91 1.17
CA LEU A 180 3.26 -8.80 2.23
C LEU A 180 4.00 -8.89 3.58
N ALA A 181 3.69 -7.98 4.49
CA ALA A 181 4.15 -8.08 5.88
C ALA A 181 3.65 -9.40 6.51
N PRO A 182 4.37 -9.97 7.48
CA PRO A 182 3.89 -11.15 8.19
C PRO A 182 2.47 -10.95 8.71
N PHE A 183 1.68 -12.01 8.69
CA PHE A 183 0.37 -11.99 9.34
C PHE A 183 0.56 -11.90 10.86
N THR A 184 -0.30 -11.12 11.50
CA THR A 184 -0.41 -11.10 12.96
C THR A 184 -1.34 -12.22 13.44
N ASP A 185 -1.41 -12.40 14.76
CA ASP A 185 -2.34 -13.37 15.38
C ASP A 185 -3.82 -12.96 15.22
N ASN A 186 -4.10 -11.76 14.70
CA ASN A 186 -5.46 -11.27 14.43
C ASN A 186 -6.05 -11.82 13.11
N VAL A 187 -5.24 -12.44 12.26
CA VAL A 187 -5.72 -13.08 11.03
C VAL A 187 -6.31 -14.45 11.36
N ASN A 188 -7.60 -14.61 11.08
CA ASN A 188 -8.35 -15.87 11.30
C ASN A 188 -8.14 -16.88 10.17
#